data_aa1b02a11cbb363a5c1cd46d692160ca
#
_entry.id   aa1b02a11cbb363a5c1cd46d692160ca
#
_cell.length_a   1.000
_cell.length_b   1.000
_cell.length_c   1.000
_cell.angle_alpha   90.00
_cell.angle_beta   90.00
_cell.angle_gamma   90.00
#
_symmetry.space_group_name_H-M   'P 1'
#
loop_
_entity.id
_entity.type
_entity.pdbx_description
1 polymer ?
#
loop_
_entity_poly.entity_id
_entity_poly.type
_entity_poly.pdbx_seq_one_letter_code
_entity_poly.pdbx_strand_id
1 'polypeptide(L)'
;MARIIAVANQKGGVGKTTTAINLAASLASAKLNTLLVDCDPQSNASSGVGLGKDPDRNSTYKLLVGECDALSALQPTALERLFVLPAHKNLVGVNFELVDADKREFRLRDALVPLREQFNFIVIDCPPALDLLTLNSLVAADSVLITMQAEYFALEGISELLDTIERIRSILNPTLEIEGVLLTMFDERTNLAQQVTAELKRFFGDKLLTTTIPRNVRLAEAPSHGKPVLLYDEKSKGAESYVQLAKEVIAKHMPGFVAFPAPTQDEAAEPSNGEEKQVVNGPKWRRWRDRNKLITMDLKS
;
A
#
# COMPACT_ATOMS: atom_id res chain seq x y z
N MET A 1 -7.46 7.35 13.82
CA MET A 1 -6.93 7.89 12.52
C MET A 1 -6.09 6.82 11.83
N ALA A 2 -6.20 6.71 10.49
CA ALA A 2 -5.40 5.77 9.71
C ALA A 2 -3.89 6.01 9.86
N ARG A 3 -3.10 4.92 9.87
CA ARG A 3 -1.65 4.98 9.63
C ARG A 3 -1.40 4.96 8.12
N ILE A 4 -0.71 5.99 7.61
CA ILE A 4 -0.36 6.12 6.19
C ILE A 4 1.09 5.67 6.01
N ILE A 5 1.30 4.62 5.20
CA ILE A 5 2.61 4.01 4.93
C ILE A 5 2.93 4.14 3.44
N ALA A 6 3.96 4.89 3.09
CA ALA A 6 4.47 4.95 1.72
C ALA A 6 5.48 3.82 1.50
N VAL A 7 5.31 3.04 0.43
CA VAL A 7 6.27 2.00 0.01
C VAL A 7 7.18 2.59 -1.04
N ALA A 8 8.44 2.84 -0.71
CA ALA A 8 9.35 3.60 -1.56
C ALA A 8 10.72 2.96 -1.71
N ASN A 9 11.33 3.15 -2.86
CA ASN A 9 12.74 3.01 -3.18
C ASN A 9 12.97 3.58 -4.58
N GLN A 10 14.12 4.20 -4.84
CA GLN A 10 14.50 4.73 -6.15
C GLN A 10 14.81 3.61 -7.15
N LYS A 11 15.32 2.48 -6.67
CA LYS A 11 15.67 1.34 -7.53
C LYS A 11 14.40 0.70 -8.09
N GLY A 12 14.34 0.52 -9.41
CA GLY A 12 13.30 -0.25 -10.08
C GLY A 12 13.41 -1.75 -9.75
N GLY A 13 12.28 -2.46 -9.76
CA GLY A 13 12.28 -3.92 -9.61
C GLY A 13 12.55 -4.47 -8.21
N VAL A 14 12.60 -3.64 -7.16
CA VAL A 14 12.82 -4.09 -5.76
C VAL A 14 11.54 -4.50 -5.03
N GLY A 15 10.43 -4.69 -5.73
CA GLY A 15 9.20 -5.20 -5.15
C GLY A 15 8.32 -4.16 -4.45
N LYS A 16 8.43 -2.85 -4.74
CA LYS A 16 7.56 -1.80 -4.19
C LYS A 16 6.09 -2.11 -4.39
N THR A 17 5.64 -2.16 -5.63
CA THR A 17 4.24 -2.43 -6.00
C THR A 17 3.75 -3.76 -5.48
N THR A 18 4.57 -4.82 -5.60
CA THR A 18 4.24 -6.14 -5.03
C THR A 18 4.02 -6.05 -3.52
N THR A 19 4.86 -5.29 -2.82
CA THR A 19 4.73 -5.08 -1.37
C THR A 19 3.50 -4.23 -1.04
N ALA A 20 3.26 -3.14 -1.74
CA ALA A 20 2.09 -2.29 -1.51
C ALA A 20 0.76 -3.08 -1.66
N ILE A 21 0.61 -3.84 -2.76
CA ILE A 21 -0.56 -4.68 -3.01
C ILE A 21 -0.74 -5.71 -1.89
N ASN A 22 0.30 -6.49 -1.60
CA ASN A 22 0.16 -7.67 -0.75
C ASN A 22 0.15 -7.31 0.74
N LEU A 23 0.82 -6.23 1.17
CA LEU A 23 0.66 -5.68 2.51
C LEU A 23 -0.77 -5.16 2.71
N ALA A 24 -1.30 -4.35 1.78
CA ALA A 24 -2.66 -3.83 1.86
C ALA A 24 -3.70 -4.98 1.89
N ALA A 25 -3.53 -6.00 1.05
CA ALA A 25 -4.39 -7.18 1.04
C ALA A 25 -4.32 -7.97 2.35
N SER A 26 -3.12 -8.16 2.92
CA SER A 26 -2.94 -8.87 4.19
C SER A 26 -3.53 -8.09 5.37
N LEU A 27 -3.41 -6.77 5.40
CA LEU A 27 -4.06 -5.91 6.40
C LEU A 27 -5.60 -6.00 6.30
N ALA A 28 -6.14 -5.99 5.09
CA ALA A 28 -7.58 -6.13 4.87
C ALA A 28 -8.09 -7.52 5.29
N SER A 29 -7.32 -8.59 5.04
CA SER A 29 -7.67 -9.95 5.49
C SER A 29 -7.64 -10.11 7.01
N ALA A 30 -6.86 -9.28 7.71
CA ALA A 30 -6.90 -9.14 9.17
C ALA A 30 -8.14 -8.35 9.68
N LYS A 31 -9.15 -8.13 8.84
CA LYS A 31 -10.39 -7.39 9.13
C LYS A 31 -10.19 -5.88 9.36
N LEU A 32 -9.08 -5.31 8.90
CA LEU A 32 -8.80 -3.89 8.98
C LEU A 32 -9.18 -3.18 7.66
N ASN A 33 -9.94 -2.07 7.75
CA ASN A 33 -10.25 -1.27 6.58
C ASN A 33 -8.97 -0.67 6.03
N THR A 34 -8.63 -1.02 4.80
CA THR A 34 -7.35 -0.67 4.17
C THR A 34 -7.57 -0.01 2.82
N LEU A 35 -6.87 1.08 2.58
CA LEU A 35 -6.82 1.76 1.29
C LEU A 35 -5.44 1.56 0.67
N LEU A 36 -5.42 1.11 -0.57
CA LEU A 36 -4.24 1.12 -1.44
C LEU A 36 -4.31 2.37 -2.33
N VAL A 37 -3.30 3.23 -2.28
CA VAL A 37 -3.18 4.40 -3.16
C VAL A 37 -2.10 4.11 -4.18
N ASP A 38 -2.47 4.09 -5.44
CA ASP A 38 -1.54 3.90 -6.55
C ASP A 38 -1.05 5.26 -7.06
N CYS A 39 0.21 5.59 -6.84
CA CYS A 39 0.86 6.82 -7.29
C CYS A 39 1.84 6.58 -8.46
N ASP A 40 1.92 5.36 -9.01
CA ASP A 40 2.76 5.07 -10.16
C ASP A 40 1.97 5.24 -11.48
N PRO A 41 2.43 6.08 -12.43
CA PRO A 41 1.80 6.21 -13.75
C PRO A 41 1.65 4.89 -14.52
N GLN A 42 2.43 3.86 -14.18
CA GLN A 42 2.30 2.52 -14.76
C GLN A 42 1.02 1.80 -14.33
N SER A 43 0.37 2.25 -13.24
CA SER A 43 -0.90 1.70 -12.71
C SER A 43 -0.83 0.20 -12.37
N ASN A 44 0.34 -0.28 -11.96
CA ASN A 44 0.57 -1.69 -11.67
C ASN A 44 -0.13 -2.13 -10.39
N ALA A 45 -0.23 -1.26 -9.37
CA ALA A 45 -0.97 -1.58 -8.15
C ALA A 45 -2.47 -1.67 -8.42
N SER A 46 -3.02 -0.79 -9.23
CA SER A 46 -4.42 -0.82 -9.67
C SER A 46 -4.76 -2.10 -10.43
N SER A 47 -3.93 -2.46 -11.41
CA SER A 47 -4.10 -3.69 -12.20
C SER A 47 -3.95 -4.95 -11.34
N GLY A 48 -3.00 -4.94 -10.41
CA GLY A 48 -2.71 -6.06 -9.52
C GLY A 48 -3.81 -6.37 -8.49
N VAL A 49 -4.75 -5.45 -8.27
CA VAL A 49 -5.96 -5.69 -7.46
C VAL A 49 -7.23 -5.87 -8.31
N GLY A 50 -7.09 -6.04 -9.63
CA GLY A 50 -8.17 -6.40 -10.54
C GLY A 50 -8.89 -5.23 -11.19
N LEU A 51 -8.39 -3.99 -11.08
CA LEU A 51 -8.98 -2.87 -11.80
C LEU A 51 -8.47 -2.81 -13.25
N GLY A 52 -9.40 -2.98 -14.18
CA GLY A 52 -9.15 -2.75 -15.61
C GLY A 52 -8.86 -1.28 -15.91
N LYS A 53 -8.24 -1.02 -17.07
CA LYS A 53 -8.03 0.33 -17.58
C LYS A 53 -9.36 0.99 -17.93
N ASP A 54 -9.60 2.19 -17.42
CA ASP A 54 -10.80 2.99 -17.66
C ASP A 54 -10.37 4.48 -17.62
N PRO A 55 -10.34 5.17 -18.78
CA PRO A 55 -9.87 6.54 -18.87
C PRO A 55 -10.79 7.55 -18.18
N ASP A 56 -12.08 7.23 -18.03
CA ASP A 56 -13.08 8.13 -17.45
C ASP A 56 -13.15 8.00 -15.92
N ARG A 57 -12.57 6.94 -15.35
CA ARG A 57 -12.56 6.70 -13.92
C ARG A 57 -11.86 7.82 -13.17
N ASN A 58 -12.44 8.19 -12.02
CA ASN A 58 -11.73 9.01 -11.05
C ASN A 58 -10.49 8.27 -10.53
N SER A 59 -9.37 8.99 -10.44
CA SER A 59 -8.05 8.41 -10.20
C SER A 59 -7.18 9.35 -9.38
N THR A 60 -6.04 8.88 -8.92
CA THR A 60 -5.02 9.69 -8.24
C THR A 60 -4.62 10.92 -9.08
N TYR A 61 -4.58 10.80 -10.41
CA TYR A 61 -4.35 11.94 -11.28
C TYR A 61 -5.42 13.01 -11.11
N LYS A 62 -6.70 12.67 -11.34
CA LYS A 62 -7.83 13.61 -11.21
C LYS A 62 -7.91 14.22 -9.81
N LEU A 63 -7.58 13.44 -8.80
CA LEU A 63 -7.52 13.90 -7.42
C LEU A 63 -6.45 14.97 -7.22
N LEU A 64 -5.22 14.74 -7.71
CA LEU A 64 -4.10 15.67 -7.54
C LEU A 64 -4.31 16.98 -8.30
N VAL A 65 -4.91 16.94 -9.49
CA VAL A 65 -5.22 18.15 -10.26
C VAL A 65 -6.52 18.85 -9.80
N GLY A 66 -7.29 18.25 -8.89
CA GLY A 66 -8.50 18.84 -8.30
C GLY A 66 -9.77 18.63 -9.10
N GLU A 67 -9.79 17.67 -10.03
CA GLU A 67 -10.97 17.32 -10.84
C GLU A 67 -11.97 16.39 -10.11
N CYS A 68 -11.56 15.76 -9.02
CA CYS A 68 -12.44 14.94 -8.19
C CYS A 68 -12.04 14.97 -6.72
N ASP A 69 -12.95 14.56 -5.84
CA ASP A 69 -12.68 14.32 -4.43
C ASP A 69 -12.23 12.87 -4.17
N ALA A 70 -11.57 12.65 -3.04
CA ALA A 70 -11.02 11.34 -2.70
C ALA A 70 -12.08 10.25 -2.53
N LEU A 71 -13.26 10.58 -1.99
CA LEU A 71 -14.35 9.61 -1.80
C LEU A 71 -14.92 9.11 -3.13
N SER A 72 -15.06 10.01 -4.10
CA SER A 72 -15.57 9.66 -5.44
C SER A 72 -14.57 8.83 -6.25
N ALA A 73 -13.27 8.89 -5.90
CA ALA A 73 -12.22 8.14 -6.57
C ALA A 73 -11.99 6.73 -5.98
N LEU A 74 -12.55 6.43 -4.80
CA LEU A 74 -12.41 5.11 -4.18
C LEU A 74 -13.08 4.01 -5.01
N GLN A 75 -12.35 2.93 -5.23
CA GLN A 75 -12.85 1.73 -5.89
C GLN A 75 -12.78 0.52 -4.95
N PRO A 76 -13.82 -0.30 -4.87
CA PRO A 76 -13.77 -1.58 -4.15
C PRO A 76 -12.90 -2.58 -4.93
N THR A 77 -12.31 -3.52 -4.21
CA THR A 77 -11.63 -4.67 -4.82
C THR A 77 -12.40 -5.97 -4.58
N ALA A 78 -11.88 -7.08 -5.10
CA ALA A 78 -12.43 -8.41 -4.83
C ALA A 78 -12.28 -8.83 -3.35
N LEU A 79 -11.34 -8.23 -2.63
CA LEU A 79 -11.12 -8.50 -1.20
C LEU A 79 -11.95 -7.54 -0.34
N GLU A 80 -12.79 -8.09 0.53
CA GLU A 80 -13.54 -7.29 1.49
C GLU A 80 -12.59 -6.42 2.33
N ARG A 81 -12.98 -5.15 2.59
CA ARG A 81 -12.19 -4.15 3.34
C ARG A 81 -10.93 -3.63 2.64
N LEU A 82 -10.61 -4.09 1.43
CA LEU A 82 -9.59 -3.49 0.60
C LEU A 82 -10.22 -2.58 -0.45
N PHE A 83 -9.87 -1.31 -0.39
CA PHE A 83 -10.21 -0.31 -1.40
C PHE A 83 -8.96 0.16 -2.10
N VAL A 84 -9.12 0.69 -3.31
CA VAL A 84 -8.01 1.28 -4.06
C VAL A 84 -8.38 2.66 -4.59
N LEU A 85 -7.45 3.59 -4.49
CA LEU A 85 -7.43 4.84 -5.23
C LEU A 85 -6.53 4.60 -6.46
N PRO A 86 -7.11 4.43 -7.65
CA PRO A 86 -6.37 3.91 -8.79
C PRO A 86 -5.51 4.97 -9.47
N ALA A 87 -4.39 4.56 -10.02
CA ALA A 87 -3.59 5.39 -10.91
C ALA A 87 -4.17 5.42 -12.33
N HIS A 88 -3.68 6.39 -13.10
CA HIS A 88 -3.87 6.48 -14.54
C HIS A 88 -2.56 7.00 -15.19
N LYS A 89 -2.31 6.62 -16.45
CA LYS A 89 -1.12 7.04 -17.19
C LYS A 89 -0.92 8.57 -17.23
N ASN A 90 -2.00 9.35 -17.12
CA ASN A 90 -1.95 10.81 -17.08
C ASN A 90 -1.23 11.35 -15.82
N LEU A 91 -0.96 10.53 -14.81
CA LEU A 91 -0.13 10.93 -13.66
C LEU A 91 1.24 11.47 -14.08
N VAL A 92 1.77 11.07 -15.24
CA VAL A 92 3.00 11.66 -15.82
C VAL A 92 2.84 13.17 -15.98
N GLY A 93 1.64 13.66 -16.33
CA GLY A 93 1.33 15.07 -16.54
C GLY A 93 1.41 15.94 -15.27
N VAL A 94 1.20 15.34 -14.09
CA VAL A 94 1.18 16.06 -12.80
C VAL A 94 2.46 16.89 -12.59
N ASN A 95 3.62 16.40 -13.00
CA ASN A 95 4.89 17.11 -12.87
C ASN A 95 4.92 18.44 -13.65
N PHE A 96 4.16 18.53 -14.75
CA PHE A 96 4.07 19.72 -15.60
C PHE A 96 2.88 20.58 -15.23
N GLU A 97 1.73 19.98 -14.99
CA GLU A 97 0.47 20.69 -14.74
C GLU A 97 0.46 21.39 -13.38
N LEU A 98 1.16 20.85 -12.39
CA LEU A 98 1.25 21.45 -11.07
C LEU A 98 2.53 22.28 -10.85
N VAL A 99 3.32 22.58 -11.89
CA VAL A 99 4.61 23.27 -11.73
C VAL A 99 4.47 24.61 -11.02
N ASP A 100 3.44 25.39 -11.36
CA ASP A 100 3.14 26.72 -10.80
C ASP A 100 2.03 26.68 -9.72
N ALA A 101 1.58 25.48 -9.33
CA ALA A 101 0.51 25.36 -8.35
C ALA A 101 1.02 25.58 -6.93
N ASP A 102 0.33 26.41 -6.16
CA ASP A 102 0.61 26.59 -4.74
C ASP A 102 0.45 25.27 -3.98
N LYS A 103 1.40 25.02 -3.06
CA LYS A 103 1.39 23.83 -2.18
C LYS A 103 1.25 22.50 -2.94
N ARG A 104 1.83 22.44 -4.13
CA ARG A 104 1.77 21.26 -5.00
C ARG A 104 2.27 19.96 -4.33
N GLU A 105 3.19 20.08 -3.37
CA GLU A 105 3.75 18.96 -2.61
C GLU A 105 2.77 18.38 -1.59
N PHE A 106 1.70 19.10 -1.26
CA PHE A 106 0.73 18.74 -0.23
C PHE A 106 -0.60 18.23 -0.79
N ARG A 107 -0.76 18.17 -2.10
CA ARG A 107 -2.03 17.81 -2.76
C ARG A 107 -2.57 16.45 -2.30
N LEU A 108 -1.72 15.42 -2.28
CA LEU A 108 -2.13 14.08 -1.82
C LEU A 108 -2.43 14.07 -0.33
N ARG A 109 -1.62 14.71 0.50
CA ARG A 109 -1.87 14.82 1.94
C ARG A 109 -3.24 15.40 2.22
N ASP A 110 -3.53 16.56 1.63
CA ASP A 110 -4.77 17.29 1.88
C ASP A 110 -5.98 16.51 1.35
N ALA A 111 -5.83 15.81 0.22
CA ALA A 111 -6.87 14.94 -0.34
C ALA A 111 -7.15 13.69 0.51
N LEU A 112 -6.17 13.17 1.24
CA LEU A 112 -6.34 11.98 2.10
C LEU A 112 -6.88 12.31 3.50
N VAL A 113 -6.90 13.58 3.93
CA VAL A 113 -7.41 13.98 5.25
C VAL A 113 -8.81 13.42 5.55
N PRO A 114 -9.82 13.54 4.65
CA PRO A 114 -11.17 13.03 4.92
C PRO A 114 -11.24 11.49 5.05
N LEU A 115 -10.24 10.78 4.56
CA LEU A 115 -10.19 9.32 4.57
C LEU A 115 -9.53 8.74 5.83
N ARG A 116 -8.78 9.56 6.58
CA ARG A 116 -8.02 9.09 7.76
C ARG A 116 -8.88 8.46 8.85
N GLU A 117 -10.15 8.84 8.97
CA GLU A 117 -11.05 8.27 9.97
C GLU A 117 -11.83 7.04 9.47
N GLN A 118 -11.81 6.80 8.15
CA GLN A 118 -12.55 5.72 7.52
C GLN A 118 -11.74 4.43 7.39
N PHE A 119 -10.41 4.56 7.41
CA PHE A 119 -9.47 3.46 7.25
C PHE A 119 -8.63 3.26 8.53
N ASN A 120 -8.14 2.03 8.69
CA ASN A 120 -7.12 1.70 9.69
C ASN A 120 -5.72 1.94 9.13
N PHE A 121 -5.51 1.55 7.86
CA PHE A 121 -4.26 1.74 7.14
C PHE A 121 -4.51 2.31 5.74
N ILE A 122 -3.59 3.17 5.31
CA ILE A 122 -3.48 3.65 3.93
C ILE A 122 -2.06 3.30 3.46
N VAL A 123 -1.95 2.48 2.42
CA VAL A 123 -0.67 2.07 1.83
C VAL A 123 -0.52 2.77 0.49
N ILE A 124 0.56 3.53 0.30
CA ILE A 124 0.84 4.28 -0.93
C ILE A 124 1.92 3.55 -1.72
N ASP A 125 1.63 3.14 -2.95
CA ASP A 125 2.62 2.63 -3.91
C ASP A 125 3.30 3.79 -4.61
N CYS A 126 4.60 3.96 -4.39
CA CYS A 126 5.39 5.05 -4.96
C CYS A 126 6.07 4.64 -6.27
N PRO A 127 6.16 5.54 -7.27
CA PRO A 127 6.97 5.32 -8.46
C PRO A 127 8.47 5.24 -8.09
N PRO A 128 9.32 4.73 -8.99
CA PRO A 128 10.77 4.66 -8.75
C PRO A 128 11.48 6.01 -8.84
N ALA A 129 10.87 7.00 -9.50
CA ALA A 129 11.46 8.33 -9.64
C ALA A 129 11.27 9.17 -8.37
N LEU A 130 12.24 10.01 -8.01
CA LEU A 130 12.12 11.02 -6.97
C LEU A 130 11.55 12.33 -7.55
N ASP A 131 10.35 12.27 -8.09
CA ASP A 131 9.63 13.39 -8.66
C ASP A 131 8.51 13.90 -7.72
N LEU A 132 7.65 14.79 -8.25
CA LEU A 132 6.54 15.38 -7.50
C LEU A 132 5.55 14.31 -6.96
N LEU A 133 5.38 13.17 -7.63
CA LEU A 133 4.50 12.09 -7.17
C LEU A 133 5.07 11.40 -5.93
N THR A 134 6.36 11.08 -5.94
CA THR A 134 7.04 10.52 -4.77
C THR A 134 7.06 11.54 -3.63
N LEU A 135 7.31 12.82 -3.94
CA LEU A 135 7.27 13.88 -2.94
C LEU A 135 5.90 13.99 -2.28
N ASN A 136 4.80 14.01 -3.06
CA ASN A 136 3.44 13.99 -2.54
C ASN A 136 3.16 12.76 -1.66
N SER A 137 3.65 11.60 -2.08
CA SER A 137 3.47 10.34 -1.34
C SER A 137 4.15 10.40 0.03
N LEU A 138 5.39 10.90 0.09
CA LEU A 138 6.16 11.02 1.34
C LEU A 138 5.65 12.15 2.24
N VAL A 139 5.15 13.23 1.68
CA VAL A 139 4.51 14.33 2.43
C VAL A 139 3.18 13.91 3.04
N ALA A 140 2.44 13.03 2.37
CA ALA A 140 1.18 12.49 2.88
C ALA A 140 1.35 11.39 3.92
N ALA A 141 2.51 10.69 3.92
CA ALA A 141 2.75 9.52 4.74
C ALA A 141 3.12 9.88 6.19
N ASP A 142 2.74 8.99 7.12
CA ASP A 142 3.25 9.00 8.50
C ASP A 142 4.60 8.26 8.58
N SER A 143 4.79 7.27 7.69
CA SER A 143 6.05 6.51 7.62
C SER A 143 6.34 5.94 6.23
N VAL A 144 7.62 5.59 6.03
CA VAL A 144 8.14 5.00 4.80
C VAL A 144 8.59 3.56 5.05
N LEU A 145 7.99 2.61 4.34
CA LEU A 145 8.46 1.23 4.24
C LEU A 145 9.41 1.14 3.04
N ILE A 146 10.67 0.88 3.31
CA ILE A 146 11.71 0.81 2.28
C ILE A 146 11.88 -0.64 1.85
N THR A 147 11.59 -0.97 0.59
CA THR A 147 11.84 -2.30 0.02
C THR A 147 13.21 -2.35 -0.62
N MET A 148 14.00 -3.38 -0.34
CA MET A 148 15.30 -3.55 -0.97
C MET A 148 15.68 -5.02 -1.13
N GLN A 149 16.60 -5.30 -2.04
CA GLN A 149 17.21 -6.61 -2.24
C GLN A 149 18.54 -6.69 -1.49
N ALA A 150 18.87 -7.88 -0.96
CA ALA A 150 20.17 -8.13 -0.34
C ALA A 150 21.27 -8.32 -1.42
N GLU A 151 21.64 -7.23 -2.09
CA GLU A 151 22.65 -7.17 -3.16
C GLU A 151 23.85 -6.33 -2.73
N TYR A 152 24.98 -6.49 -3.41
CA TYR A 152 26.25 -5.84 -3.05
C TYR A 152 26.13 -4.31 -2.91
N PHE A 153 25.42 -3.65 -3.82
CA PHE A 153 25.23 -2.20 -3.80
C PHE A 153 23.96 -1.75 -3.00
N ALA A 154 23.48 -2.59 -2.09
CA ALA A 154 22.24 -2.29 -1.36
C ALA A 154 22.36 -1.02 -0.51
N LEU A 155 23.46 -0.84 0.21
CA LEU A 155 23.70 0.33 1.06
C LEU A 155 23.97 1.61 0.26
N GLU A 156 24.70 1.53 -0.84
CA GLU A 156 24.95 2.68 -1.70
C GLU A 156 23.65 3.21 -2.34
N GLY A 157 22.83 2.29 -2.87
CA GLY A 157 21.58 2.65 -3.52
C GLY A 157 20.49 3.22 -2.59
N ILE A 158 20.64 3.06 -1.27
CA ILE A 158 19.66 3.60 -0.31
C ILE A 158 20.03 5.00 0.19
N SER A 159 21.29 5.40 0.09
CA SER A 159 21.77 6.67 0.65
C SER A 159 21.01 7.88 0.09
N GLU A 160 20.79 7.94 -1.22
CA GLU A 160 20.04 9.03 -1.85
C GLU A 160 18.59 9.09 -1.39
N LEU A 161 17.96 7.92 -1.16
CA LEU A 161 16.60 7.88 -0.61
C LEU A 161 16.56 8.40 0.82
N LEU A 162 17.53 8.03 1.66
CA LEU A 162 17.62 8.51 3.04
C LEU A 162 17.86 10.01 3.09
N ASP A 163 18.73 10.55 2.25
CA ASP A 163 18.95 11.99 2.12
C ASP A 163 17.67 12.72 1.70
N THR A 164 16.90 12.13 0.80
CA THR A 164 15.60 12.68 0.35
C THR A 164 14.58 12.65 1.50
N ILE A 165 14.49 11.56 2.24
CA ILE A 165 13.60 11.44 3.41
C ILE A 165 13.98 12.52 4.44
N GLU A 166 15.26 12.72 4.71
CA GLU A 166 15.72 13.72 5.68
C GLU A 166 15.40 15.15 5.23
N ARG A 167 15.55 15.46 3.95
CA ARG A 167 15.13 16.78 3.39
C ARG A 167 13.62 16.98 3.50
N ILE A 168 12.82 15.94 3.24
CA ILE A 168 11.36 16.02 3.39
C ILE A 168 10.99 16.24 4.85
N ARG A 169 11.64 15.53 5.78
CA ARG A 169 11.42 15.72 7.22
C ARG A 169 11.75 17.14 7.68
N SER A 170 12.85 17.68 7.22
CA SER A 170 13.30 19.02 7.66
C SER A 170 12.41 20.16 7.14
N ILE A 171 11.72 20.00 6.00
CA ILE A 171 11.04 21.11 5.33
C ILE A 171 9.53 20.91 5.22
N LEU A 172 9.07 19.69 4.90
CA LEU A 172 7.69 19.44 4.45
C LEU A 172 6.88 18.55 5.39
N ASN A 173 7.50 17.53 6.01
CA ASN A 173 6.82 16.57 6.86
C ASN A 173 7.71 16.18 8.07
N PRO A 174 7.78 17.00 9.13
CA PRO A 174 8.64 16.75 10.29
C PRO A 174 8.32 15.45 11.05
N THR A 175 7.14 14.89 10.86
CA THR A 175 6.69 13.66 11.53
C THR A 175 6.94 12.39 10.72
N LEU A 176 7.50 12.49 9.52
CA LEU A 176 7.79 11.35 8.67
C LEU A 176 8.81 10.43 9.33
N GLU A 177 8.47 9.16 9.54
CA GLU A 177 9.33 8.15 10.13
C GLU A 177 9.75 7.10 9.11
N ILE A 178 10.82 6.35 9.39
CA ILE A 178 11.10 5.09 8.70
C ILE A 178 10.27 4.00 9.38
N GLU A 179 9.30 3.43 8.64
CA GLU A 179 8.49 2.30 9.09
C GLU A 179 9.37 1.08 9.33
N GLY A 180 10.15 0.77 8.36
CA GLY A 180 11.12 -0.32 8.37
C GLY A 180 11.78 -0.50 7.01
N VAL A 181 12.81 -1.35 7.00
CA VAL A 181 13.49 -1.80 5.79
C VAL A 181 13.13 -3.27 5.58
N LEU A 182 12.48 -3.58 4.46
CA LEU A 182 12.01 -4.90 4.08
C LEU A 182 12.93 -5.52 3.03
N LEU A 183 13.53 -6.67 3.35
CA LEU A 183 14.27 -7.45 2.36
C LEU A 183 13.30 -8.22 1.48
N THR A 184 13.40 -7.99 0.16
CA THR A 184 12.59 -8.63 -0.87
C THR A 184 13.43 -9.53 -1.77
N MET A 185 12.79 -10.52 -2.42
CA MET A 185 13.47 -11.53 -3.25
C MET A 185 14.65 -12.19 -2.53
N PHE A 186 14.51 -12.32 -1.23
CA PHE A 186 15.55 -12.79 -0.33
C PHE A 186 15.80 -14.28 -0.48
N ASP A 187 17.07 -14.66 -0.54
CA ASP A 187 17.53 -16.06 -0.52
C ASP A 187 18.60 -16.21 0.56
N GLU A 188 18.18 -16.72 1.72
CA GLU A 188 19.03 -16.90 2.90
C GLU A 188 20.19 -17.89 2.71
N ARG A 189 20.14 -18.71 1.66
CA ARG A 189 21.18 -19.73 1.38
C ARG A 189 22.47 -19.15 0.83
N THR A 190 22.45 -17.90 0.39
CA THR A 190 23.63 -17.25 -0.22
C THR A 190 24.45 -16.51 0.84
N ASN A 191 25.78 -16.71 0.80
CA ASN A 191 26.71 -16.00 1.69
C ASN A 191 26.61 -14.47 1.52
N LEU A 192 26.40 -14.00 0.28
CA LEU A 192 26.22 -12.57 0.00
C LEU A 192 24.99 -12.00 0.74
N ALA A 193 23.85 -12.69 0.69
CA ALA A 193 22.65 -12.22 1.37
C ALA A 193 22.85 -12.13 2.89
N GLN A 194 23.57 -13.11 3.48
CA GLN A 194 23.88 -13.10 4.91
C GLN A 194 24.80 -11.93 5.29
N GLN A 195 25.86 -11.68 4.51
CA GLN A 195 26.79 -10.57 4.74
C GLN A 195 26.08 -9.22 4.62
N VAL A 196 25.33 -9.00 3.53
CA VAL A 196 24.57 -7.77 3.32
C VAL A 196 23.53 -7.57 4.43
N THR A 197 22.82 -8.63 4.85
CA THR A 197 21.87 -8.54 5.95
C THR A 197 22.54 -8.13 7.27
N ALA A 198 23.74 -8.67 7.56
CA ALA A 198 24.48 -8.28 8.75
C ALA A 198 24.91 -6.81 8.73
N GLU A 199 25.31 -6.28 7.57
CA GLU A 199 25.63 -4.86 7.39
C GLU A 199 24.38 -3.98 7.54
N LEU A 200 23.28 -4.36 6.90
CA LEU A 200 21.99 -3.66 7.03
C LEU A 200 21.51 -3.64 8.47
N LYS A 201 21.68 -4.75 9.21
CA LYS A 201 21.32 -4.81 10.64
C LYS A 201 22.18 -3.87 11.49
N ARG A 202 23.47 -3.72 11.16
CA ARG A 202 24.35 -2.74 11.85
C ARG A 202 23.92 -1.30 11.55
N PHE A 203 23.49 -1.03 10.31
CA PHE A 203 23.12 0.33 9.89
C PHE A 203 21.72 0.73 10.35
N PHE A 204 20.72 -0.13 10.15
CA PHE A 204 19.31 0.18 10.43
C PHE A 204 18.84 -0.26 11.82
N GLY A 205 19.57 -1.12 12.50
CA GLY A 205 19.19 -1.62 13.81
C GLY A 205 17.80 -2.27 13.81
N ASP A 206 16.91 -1.76 14.66
CA ASP A 206 15.54 -2.25 14.79
C ASP A 206 14.62 -1.81 13.66
N LYS A 207 15.08 -0.95 12.76
CA LYS A 207 14.34 -0.60 11.53
C LYS A 207 14.47 -1.67 10.45
N LEU A 208 15.45 -2.57 10.50
CA LEU A 208 15.46 -3.75 9.62
C LEU A 208 14.40 -4.73 10.12
N LEU A 209 13.36 -4.95 9.31
CA LEU A 209 12.25 -5.83 9.65
C LEU A 209 12.73 -7.28 9.80
N THR A 210 12.09 -8.04 10.69
CA THR A 210 12.39 -9.47 10.88
C THR A 210 11.80 -10.31 9.75
N THR A 211 10.68 -9.85 9.19
CA THR A 211 10.06 -10.48 8.03
C THR A 211 10.88 -10.21 6.77
N THR A 212 11.11 -11.24 5.97
CA THR A 212 11.69 -11.16 4.63
C THR A 212 10.74 -11.74 3.59
N ILE A 213 10.76 -11.20 2.38
CA ILE A 213 9.95 -11.72 1.27
C ILE A 213 10.85 -12.55 0.34
N PRO A 214 10.61 -13.87 0.25
CA PRO A 214 11.44 -14.73 -0.59
C PRO A 214 11.18 -14.49 -2.08
N ARG A 215 12.13 -14.88 -2.92
CA ARG A 215 11.85 -15.00 -4.34
C ARG A 215 10.80 -16.09 -4.56
N ASN A 216 9.64 -15.71 -5.08
CA ASN A 216 8.50 -16.61 -5.24
C ASN A 216 7.76 -16.32 -6.55
N VAL A 217 7.56 -17.35 -7.36
CA VAL A 217 6.94 -17.25 -8.68
C VAL A 217 5.47 -16.80 -8.58
N ARG A 218 4.76 -17.18 -7.53
CA ARG A 218 3.35 -16.81 -7.30
C ARG A 218 3.17 -15.31 -7.13
N LEU A 219 4.17 -14.62 -6.54
CA LEU A 219 4.17 -13.17 -6.43
C LEU A 219 4.29 -12.46 -7.79
N ALA A 220 4.95 -13.09 -8.75
CA ALA A 220 5.08 -12.56 -10.11
C ALA A 220 3.85 -12.88 -10.98
N GLU A 221 3.20 -14.02 -10.77
CA GLU A 221 2.04 -14.47 -11.53
C GLU A 221 0.75 -13.76 -11.09
N ALA A 222 0.52 -13.60 -9.78
CA ALA A 222 -0.71 -13.07 -9.20
C ALA A 222 -1.20 -11.75 -9.84
N PRO A 223 -0.34 -10.73 -10.12
CA PRO A 223 -0.77 -9.50 -10.77
C PRO A 223 -1.33 -9.70 -12.18
N SER A 224 -0.86 -10.72 -12.93
CA SER A 224 -1.37 -11.02 -14.26
C SER A 224 -2.81 -11.53 -14.23
N HIS A 225 -3.25 -12.02 -13.07
CA HIS A 225 -4.64 -12.44 -12.81
C HIS A 225 -5.45 -11.36 -12.08
N GLY A 226 -4.89 -10.15 -11.88
CA GLY A 226 -5.54 -9.06 -11.17
C GLY A 226 -5.85 -9.40 -9.70
N LYS A 227 -5.02 -10.19 -9.04
CA LYS A 227 -5.24 -10.67 -7.68
C LYS A 227 -4.00 -10.44 -6.82
N PRO A 228 -4.17 -9.96 -5.57
CA PRO A 228 -3.13 -10.13 -4.56
C PRO A 228 -2.77 -11.60 -4.38
N VAL A 229 -1.53 -11.91 -3.98
CA VAL A 229 -1.08 -13.30 -3.84
C VAL A 229 -1.94 -14.11 -2.86
N LEU A 230 -2.47 -13.48 -1.83
CA LEU A 230 -3.36 -14.10 -0.84
C LEU A 230 -4.65 -14.66 -1.47
N LEU A 231 -5.18 -14.01 -2.54
CA LEU A 231 -6.33 -14.50 -3.30
C LEU A 231 -5.94 -15.41 -4.46
N TYR A 232 -4.68 -15.40 -4.88
CA TYR A 232 -4.18 -16.22 -5.97
C TYR A 232 -3.70 -17.59 -5.48
N ASP A 233 -2.87 -17.59 -4.43
CA ASP A 233 -2.33 -18.81 -3.79
C ASP A 233 -1.99 -18.51 -2.31
N GLU A 234 -2.97 -18.66 -1.43
CA GLU A 234 -2.85 -18.33 0.00
C GLU A 234 -1.82 -19.18 0.74
N LYS A 235 -1.52 -20.38 0.22
CA LYS A 235 -0.57 -21.33 0.82
C LYS A 235 0.86 -21.15 0.32
N SER A 236 1.07 -20.20 -0.59
CA SER A 236 2.41 -19.93 -1.08
C SER A 236 3.27 -19.25 -0.01
N LYS A 237 4.58 -19.51 -0.03
CA LYS A 237 5.53 -18.80 0.86
C LYS A 237 5.47 -17.29 0.72
N GLY A 238 5.13 -16.79 -0.49
CA GLY A 238 4.93 -15.38 -0.74
C GLY A 238 3.74 -14.81 0.04
N ALA A 239 2.60 -15.51 0.04
CA ALA A 239 1.42 -15.11 0.81
C ALA A 239 1.69 -15.16 2.32
N GLU A 240 2.27 -16.24 2.82
CA GLU A 240 2.65 -16.37 4.23
C GLU A 240 3.56 -15.24 4.71
N SER A 241 4.56 -14.87 3.89
CA SER A 241 5.50 -13.78 4.23
C SER A 241 4.81 -12.44 4.31
N TYR A 242 3.87 -12.11 3.42
CA TYR A 242 3.11 -10.86 3.51
C TYR A 242 2.11 -10.84 4.65
N VAL A 243 1.52 -11.97 5.01
CA VAL A 243 0.72 -12.09 6.24
C VAL A 243 1.61 -11.83 7.47
N GLN A 244 2.84 -12.34 7.49
CA GLN A 244 3.77 -12.10 8.58
C GLN A 244 4.20 -10.64 8.65
N LEU A 245 4.46 -9.98 7.50
CA LEU A 245 4.72 -8.55 7.42
C LEU A 245 3.55 -7.73 7.98
N ALA A 246 2.32 -8.08 7.61
CA ALA A 246 1.14 -7.40 8.14
C ALA A 246 1.03 -7.56 9.66
N LYS A 247 1.33 -8.73 10.22
CA LYS A 247 1.36 -8.95 11.67
C LYS A 247 2.41 -8.05 12.35
N GLU A 248 3.60 -7.93 11.77
CA GLU A 248 4.68 -7.08 12.29
C GLU A 248 4.26 -5.60 12.30
N VAL A 249 3.65 -5.12 11.21
CA VAL A 249 3.11 -3.75 11.11
C VAL A 249 1.95 -3.52 12.11
N ILE A 250 1.01 -4.46 12.20
CA ILE A 250 -0.13 -4.35 13.13
C ILE A 250 0.38 -4.31 14.59
N ALA A 251 1.28 -5.18 14.96
CA ALA A 251 1.83 -5.23 16.33
C ALA A 251 2.48 -3.90 16.74
N LYS A 252 3.11 -3.22 15.79
CA LYS A 252 3.75 -1.91 16.01
C LYS A 252 2.74 -0.78 16.23
N HIS A 253 1.63 -0.75 15.48
CA HIS A 253 0.70 0.38 15.46
C HIS A 253 -0.60 0.14 16.21
N MET A 254 -0.94 -1.12 16.47
CA MET A 254 -2.17 -1.52 17.16
C MET A 254 -1.86 -2.58 18.24
N PRO A 255 -1.08 -2.22 19.28
CA PRO A 255 -0.71 -3.17 20.32
C PRO A 255 -1.96 -3.75 20.98
N GLY A 256 -2.00 -5.09 21.10
CA GLY A 256 -3.15 -5.83 21.64
C GLY A 256 -4.22 -6.22 20.60
N PHE A 257 -4.13 -5.75 19.33
CA PHE A 257 -5.01 -6.24 18.29
C PHE A 257 -4.63 -7.68 17.88
N VAL A 258 -5.60 -8.60 17.94
CA VAL A 258 -5.41 -10.00 17.51
C VAL A 258 -5.63 -10.07 16.00
N ALA A 259 -4.55 -10.00 15.24
CA ALA A 259 -4.59 -10.20 13.80
C ALA A 259 -4.82 -11.70 13.49
N PHE A 260 -5.64 -11.96 12.48
CA PHE A 260 -5.90 -13.32 12.00
C PHE A 260 -6.36 -14.28 13.14
N PRO A 261 -7.49 -13.99 13.82
CA PRO A 261 -8.02 -14.87 14.85
C PRO A 261 -8.26 -16.27 14.26
N ALA A 262 -8.04 -17.32 15.06
CA ALA A 262 -8.41 -18.67 14.66
C ALA A 262 -9.90 -18.69 14.28
N PRO A 263 -10.33 -19.48 13.27
CA PRO A 263 -11.73 -19.60 12.91
C PRO A 263 -12.53 -20.02 14.14
N THR A 264 -13.61 -19.29 14.43
CA THR A 264 -14.54 -19.66 15.49
C THR A 264 -15.21 -21.00 15.11
N GLN A 265 -15.58 -21.81 16.08
CA GLN A 265 -16.19 -23.14 15.83
C GLN A 265 -17.47 -23.02 14.95
N ASP A 266 -18.12 -21.86 14.93
CA ASP A 266 -19.30 -21.59 14.08
C ASP A 266 -18.95 -21.38 12.61
N GLU A 267 -17.75 -20.87 12.28
CA GLU A 267 -17.30 -20.71 10.88
C GLU A 267 -16.81 -22.03 10.25
N ALA A 268 -16.47 -23.02 11.08
CA ALA A 268 -16.03 -24.35 10.63
C ALA A 268 -17.20 -25.29 10.27
N ALA A 269 -18.44 -24.88 10.49
CA ALA A 269 -19.64 -25.73 10.37
C ALA A 269 -20.53 -25.43 9.16
N GLU A 270 -20.14 -24.53 8.23
CA GLU A 270 -20.90 -24.36 6.98
C GLU A 270 -20.52 -25.45 5.96
N PRO A 271 -21.43 -26.38 5.65
CA PRO A 271 -21.21 -27.35 4.57
C PRO A 271 -21.24 -26.62 3.23
N SER A 272 -20.31 -26.96 2.36
CA SER A 272 -20.28 -26.56 0.95
C SER A 272 -21.46 -27.14 0.16
N ASN A 273 -22.64 -26.58 0.32
CA ASN A 273 -23.77 -26.87 -0.54
C ASN A 273 -23.83 -25.80 -1.64
N GLY A 274 -23.50 -26.25 -2.85
CA GLY A 274 -23.69 -25.48 -4.09
C GLY A 274 -25.17 -25.22 -4.33
N GLU A 275 -25.64 -24.07 -3.92
CA GLU A 275 -26.84 -23.43 -4.46
C GLU A 275 -26.51 -22.00 -4.87
N GLU A 276 -26.59 -21.76 -6.18
CA GLU A 276 -26.56 -20.44 -6.78
C GLU A 276 -27.70 -19.58 -6.20
N LYS A 277 -27.39 -18.75 -5.20
CA LYS A 277 -28.30 -17.70 -4.75
C LYS A 277 -28.25 -16.54 -5.75
N GLN A 278 -29.33 -16.34 -6.46
CA GLN A 278 -29.59 -15.12 -7.25
C GLN A 278 -29.28 -13.87 -6.44
N VAL A 279 -28.34 -13.07 -6.94
CA VAL A 279 -27.90 -11.80 -6.34
C VAL A 279 -28.97 -10.74 -6.62
N VAL A 280 -29.92 -10.60 -5.72
CA VAL A 280 -30.78 -9.42 -5.65
C VAL A 280 -30.34 -8.63 -4.42
N ASN A 281 -29.34 -7.81 -4.58
CA ASN A 281 -29.07 -6.61 -3.77
C ASN A 281 -27.69 -6.05 -4.16
N GLY A 282 -27.63 -4.75 -4.47
CA GLY A 282 -26.40 -4.09 -4.90
C GLY A 282 -25.23 -4.26 -3.92
N PRO A 283 -23.98 -4.13 -4.37
CA PRO A 283 -22.80 -4.51 -3.61
C PRO A 283 -22.74 -3.79 -2.26
N LYS A 284 -22.33 -4.52 -1.22
CA LYS A 284 -22.26 -4.06 0.19
C LYS A 284 -21.49 -2.74 0.39
N TRP A 285 -20.55 -2.42 -0.52
CA TRP A 285 -19.79 -1.17 -0.50
C TRP A 285 -20.63 0.09 -0.78
N ARG A 286 -21.73 0.01 -1.55
CA ARG A 286 -22.66 1.14 -1.75
C ARG A 286 -23.28 1.55 -0.43
N ARG A 287 -23.70 0.60 0.43
CA ARG A 287 -24.23 0.86 1.77
C ARG A 287 -23.16 1.43 2.72
N TRP A 288 -21.89 1.07 2.53
CA TRP A 288 -20.77 1.64 3.29
C TRP A 288 -20.53 3.09 2.89
N ARG A 289 -20.45 3.38 1.59
CA ARG A 289 -20.30 4.73 1.04
C ARG A 289 -21.48 5.64 1.44
N ASP A 290 -22.70 5.13 1.36
CA ASP A 290 -23.89 5.92 1.67
C ASP A 290 -24.00 6.23 3.17
N ARG A 291 -23.59 5.31 4.05
CA ARG A 291 -23.47 5.57 5.50
C ARG A 291 -22.45 6.64 5.84
N ASN A 292 -21.32 6.64 5.17
CA ASN A 292 -20.25 7.60 5.46
C ASN A 292 -20.51 8.99 4.84
N LYS A 293 -21.30 9.09 3.78
CA LYS A 293 -21.81 10.38 3.27
C LYS A 293 -22.71 11.11 4.26
N LEU A 294 -23.50 10.38 5.05
CA LEU A 294 -24.37 10.97 6.07
C LEU A 294 -23.57 11.62 7.21
N ILE A 295 -22.44 11.04 7.59
CA ILE A 295 -21.55 11.58 8.64
C ILE A 295 -20.89 12.91 8.20
N THR A 296 -20.63 13.09 6.91
CA THR A 296 -20.04 14.33 6.37
C THR A 296 -21.04 15.46 6.15
N MET A 297 -22.35 15.20 6.14
CA MET A 297 -23.39 16.24 6.05
C MET A 297 -23.69 16.88 7.41
N ASP A 298 -23.56 16.16 8.52
CA ASP A 298 -23.80 16.68 9.87
C ASP A 298 -22.65 17.56 10.42
N LEU A 299 -21.50 17.63 9.75
CA LEU A 299 -20.39 18.50 10.12
C LEU A 299 -20.37 19.86 9.39
N LYS A 300 -21.41 20.16 8.58
CA LYS A 300 -21.56 21.44 7.86
C LYS A 300 -22.79 22.24 8.28
N SER A 301 -23.42 21.88 9.40
CA SER A 301 -24.48 22.66 10.03
C SER A 301 -23.99 23.42 11.27
#